data_2f6c092eae252fefdba9667b478a044e
#
_entry.id   2f6c092eae252fefdba9667b478a044e
#
_cell.length_a   1.000
_cell.length_b   1.000
_cell.length_c   1.000
_cell.angle_alpha   90.00
_cell.angle_beta   90.00
_cell.angle_gamma   90.00
#
_symmetry.space_group_name_H-M   'P 1'
#
loop_
_entity.id
_entity.type
_entity.pdbx_description
1 polymer ?
#
loop_
_entity_poly.entity_id
_entity_poly.type
_entity_poly.pdbx_seq_one_letter_code
_entity_poly.pdbx_strand_id
1 'polypeptide(L)'
;MTVATREIGLQSKGNCDVIDVTSQVEKVVEESRLNSGIVTLFVVGSTAAITTIEYEPRLLSDFRQTWERVIPQNIPYEHNKTWGEENGHSHLRASLLGPSLTVPFVNRKLLLGTWQQIAFVDFDTRPRSRKIIVQILGE
;
A
#
# COMPACT_ATOMS: atom_id res chain seq x y z
N MET A 1 15.87 0.20 22.57
CA MET A 1 15.22 -0.12 21.30
C MET A 1 13.95 -0.90 21.55
N THR A 2 12.85 -0.44 21.03
CA THR A 2 11.52 -1.02 21.24
C THR A 2 10.90 -1.40 19.93
N VAL A 3 10.19 -2.52 19.91
CA VAL A 3 9.40 -2.96 18.77
C VAL A 3 7.92 -2.87 19.14
N ALA A 4 7.15 -2.16 18.34
CA ALA A 4 5.70 -2.06 18.50
C ALA A 4 4.99 -2.48 17.21
N THR A 5 4.01 -3.34 17.34
CA THR A 5 3.23 -3.86 16.19
C THR A 5 1.78 -3.38 16.31
N ARG A 6 1.26 -2.86 15.20
CA ARG A 6 -0.14 -2.39 15.10
C ARG A 6 -0.71 -2.84 13.75
N GLU A 7 -2.01 -2.69 13.60
CA GLU A 7 -2.71 -3.00 12.36
C GLU A 7 -3.57 -1.81 11.92
N ILE A 8 -3.64 -1.60 10.60
CA ILE A 8 -4.59 -0.69 9.98
C ILE A 8 -5.52 -1.54 9.12
N GLY A 9 -6.83 -1.49 9.41
CA GLY A 9 -7.85 -2.13 8.59
C GLY A 9 -8.39 -1.16 7.54
N LEU A 10 -8.61 -1.65 6.33
CA LEU A 10 -9.11 -0.87 5.20
C LEU A 10 -10.23 -1.61 4.48
N GLN A 11 -11.17 -0.84 3.93
CA GLN A 11 -12.15 -1.33 2.96
C GLN A 11 -11.77 -0.79 1.59
N SER A 12 -11.55 -1.68 0.64
CA SER A 12 -11.13 -1.35 -0.71
C SER A 12 -12.25 -1.68 -1.71
N LYS A 13 -12.32 -0.90 -2.77
CA LYS A 13 -13.23 -1.15 -3.90
C LYS A 13 -12.63 -2.10 -4.94
N GLY A 14 -11.32 -2.33 -4.90
CA GLY A 14 -10.60 -3.06 -5.93
C GLY A 14 -10.35 -2.23 -7.19
N ASN A 15 -9.86 -2.87 -8.24
CA ASN A 15 -9.61 -2.26 -9.56
C ASN A 15 -8.72 -1.01 -9.50
N CYS A 16 -7.55 -1.16 -8.87
CA CYS A 16 -6.59 -0.08 -8.66
C CYS A 16 -7.16 1.06 -7.78
N ASP A 17 -7.83 0.66 -6.70
CA ASP A 17 -8.25 1.60 -5.67
C ASP A 17 -7.03 2.08 -4.91
N VAL A 18 -6.76 3.38 -4.93
CA VAL A 18 -5.60 4.01 -4.28
C VAL A 18 -6.08 4.77 -3.07
N ILE A 19 -5.62 4.37 -1.89
CA ILE A 19 -6.08 4.92 -0.61
C ILE A 19 -4.91 5.58 0.10
N ASP A 20 -5.01 6.87 0.40
CA ASP A 20 -4.04 7.59 1.23
C ASP A 20 -4.18 7.13 2.68
N VAL A 21 -3.14 6.52 3.22
CA VAL A 21 -3.11 6.03 4.60
C VAL A 21 -2.12 6.81 5.47
N THR A 22 -1.62 7.93 5.00
CA THR A 22 -0.60 8.72 5.69
C THR A 22 -1.05 9.09 7.11
N SER A 23 -2.26 9.61 7.26
CA SER A 23 -2.76 10.05 8.57
C SER A 23 -2.93 8.89 9.56
N GLN A 24 -3.34 7.71 9.09
CA GLN A 24 -3.42 6.52 9.95
C GLN A 24 -2.04 6.08 10.42
N VAL A 25 -1.03 6.14 9.55
CA VAL A 25 0.35 5.78 9.91
C VAL A 25 0.92 6.81 10.90
N GLU A 26 0.71 8.10 10.65
CA GLU A 26 1.12 9.17 11.58
C GLU A 26 0.54 8.95 12.97
N LYS A 27 -0.75 8.61 13.05
CA LYS A 27 -1.43 8.32 14.30
C LYS A 27 -0.81 7.14 15.04
N VAL A 28 -0.50 6.06 14.34
CA VAL A 28 0.15 4.87 14.93
C VAL A 28 1.53 5.23 15.49
N VAL A 29 2.31 6.01 14.77
CA VAL A 29 3.64 6.47 15.22
C VAL A 29 3.50 7.34 16.47
N GLU A 30 2.57 8.28 16.48
CA GLU A 30 2.31 9.16 17.63
C GLU A 30 1.89 8.35 18.86
N GLU A 31 0.97 7.42 18.70
CA GLU A 31 0.46 6.56 19.79
C GLU A 31 1.52 5.60 20.33
N SER A 32 2.53 5.27 19.57
CA SER A 32 3.63 4.42 20.01
C SER A 32 4.49 5.08 21.10
N ARG A 33 4.48 6.42 21.15
CA ARG A 33 5.30 7.26 22.03
C ARG A 33 6.80 7.14 21.79
N LEU A 34 7.23 6.41 20.75
CA LEU A 34 8.63 6.34 20.37
C LEU A 34 9.02 7.65 19.67
N ASN A 35 10.18 8.16 19.99
CA ASN A 35 10.60 9.47 19.51
C ASN A 35 11.22 9.41 18.11
N SER A 36 12.05 8.42 17.86
CA SER A 36 12.77 8.27 16.59
C SER A 36 12.93 6.81 16.20
N GLY A 37 12.99 6.54 14.92
CA GLY A 37 13.18 5.19 14.42
C GLY A 37 12.70 5.02 12.99
N ILE A 38 12.25 3.82 12.69
CA ILE A 38 11.63 3.47 11.40
C ILE A 38 10.27 2.84 11.63
N VAL A 39 9.35 3.10 10.71
CA VAL A 39 8.08 2.40 10.62
C VAL A 39 8.07 1.62 9.32
N THR A 40 7.81 0.32 9.41
CA THR A 40 7.66 -0.55 8.24
C THR A 40 6.20 -0.92 8.11
N LEU A 41 5.68 -0.73 6.92
CA LEU A 41 4.31 -1.09 6.55
C LEU A 41 4.37 -2.35 5.69
N PHE A 42 3.52 -3.32 6.00
CA PHE A 42 3.45 -4.56 5.24
C PHE A 42 1.99 -4.89 4.92
N VAL A 43 1.70 -5.05 3.64
CA VAL A 43 0.37 -5.40 3.15
C VAL A 43 0.19 -6.91 3.22
N VAL A 44 -0.85 -7.35 3.93
CA VAL A 44 -1.19 -8.77 4.05
C VAL A 44 -2.14 -9.14 2.90
N GLY A 45 -1.57 -9.72 1.86
CA GLY A 45 -2.32 -10.10 0.66
C GLY A 45 -1.44 -10.07 -0.58
N SER A 46 -1.82 -10.82 -1.60
CA SER A 46 -1.03 -10.98 -2.83
C SER A 46 -1.55 -10.17 -4.03
N THR A 47 -2.62 -9.40 -3.86
CA THR A 47 -3.22 -8.58 -4.91
C THR A 47 -3.28 -7.09 -4.56
N ALA A 48 -2.61 -6.71 -3.48
CA ALA A 48 -2.51 -5.32 -3.04
C ALA A 48 -1.06 -4.97 -2.70
N ALA A 49 -0.75 -3.69 -2.65
CA ALA A 49 0.61 -3.20 -2.50
C ALA A 49 0.62 -1.85 -1.77
N ILE A 50 1.80 -1.33 -1.50
CA ILE A 50 1.96 -0.04 -0.84
C ILE A 50 3.14 0.72 -1.44
N THR A 51 2.99 2.02 -1.58
CA THR A 51 4.03 2.90 -2.13
C THR A 51 3.86 4.33 -1.59
N THR A 52 4.69 5.25 -2.06
CA THR A 52 4.46 6.67 -1.87
C THR A 52 4.18 7.34 -3.21
N ILE A 53 3.27 8.29 -3.21
CA ILE A 53 2.90 9.06 -4.40
C ILE A 53 2.28 10.38 -3.96
N GLU A 54 2.37 11.42 -4.77
CA GLU A 54 1.55 12.59 -4.56
C GLU A 54 0.07 12.20 -4.79
N TYR A 55 -0.76 12.41 -3.76
CA TYR A 55 -2.18 12.02 -3.82
C TYR A 55 -2.99 13.13 -4.49
N GLU A 56 -2.88 13.20 -5.82
CA GLU A 56 -3.48 14.21 -6.66
C GLU A 56 -4.32 13.52 -7.75
N PRO A 57 -5.60 13.92 -7.99
CA PRO A 57 -6.52 13.16 -8.84
C PRO A 57 -6.02 12.86 -10.26
N ARG A 58 -5.34 13.81 -10.89
CA ARG A 58 -4.82 13.62 -12.25
C ARG A 58 -3.64 12.66 -12.29
N LEU A 59 -2.75 12.74 -11.28
CA LEU A 59 -1.65 11.80 -11.15
C LEU A 59 -2.15 10.39 -10.84
N LEU A 60 -3.19 10.25 -10.03
CA LEU A 60 -3.82 8.96 -9.78
C LEU A 60 -4.46 8.38 -11.04
N SER A 61 -5.00 9.23 -11.90
CA SER A 61 -5.49 8.80 -13.21
C SER A 61 -4.34 8.29 -14.08
N ASP A 62 -3.22 9.01 -14.15
CA ASP A 62 -2.02 8.59 -14.86
C ASP A 62 -1.46 7.27 -14.31
N PHE A 63 -1.47 7.12 -12.99
CA PHE A 63 -1.05 5.92 -12.30
C PHE A 63 -1.86 4.70 -12.75
N ARG A 64 -3.18 4.81 -12.78
CA ARG A 64 -4.06 3.74 -13.24
C ARG A 64 -3.83 3.41 -14.71
N GLN A 65 -3.67 4.41 -15.55
CA GLN A 65 -3.40 4.22 -16.98
C GLN A 65 -2.04 3.57 -17.23
N THR A 66 -1.04 3.90 -16.41
CA THR A 66 0.30 3.30 -16.51
C THR A 66 0.24 1.79 -16.29
N TRP A 67 -0.54 1.33 -15.32
CA TRP A 67 -0.71 -0.11 -15.07
C TRP A 67 -1.35 -0.82 -16.26
N GLU A 68 -2.31 -0.18 -16.93
CA GLU A 68 -2.92 -0.75 -18.14
C GLU A 68 -1.92 -0.87 -19.31
N ARG A 69 -0.89 -0.04 -19.34
CA ARG A 69 0.19 -0.13 -20.34
C ARG A 69 1.23 -1.17 -19.98
N VAL A 70 1.57 -1.30 -18.73
CA VAL A 70 2.69 -2.17 -18.25
C VAL A 70 2.21 -3.59 -18.02
N ILE A 71 1.09 -3.76 -17.33
CA ILE A 71 0.47 -5.06 -17.00
C ILE A 71 -1.03 -4.94 -17.29
N PRO A 72 -1.44 -5.08 -18.58
CA PRO A 72 -2.83 -4.92 -18.98
C PRO A 72 -3.75 -5.95 -18.34
N GLN A 73 -4.98 -5.57 -18.04
CA GLN A 73 -5.99 -6.48 -17.51
C GLN A 73 -6.51 -7.43 -18.60
N ASN A 74 -6.76 -6.91 -19.81
CA ASN A 74 -7.48 -7.62 -20.87
C ASN A 74 -6.55 -8.41 -21.81
N ILE A 75 -5.61 -9.16 -21.24
CA ILE A 75 -4.79 -10.12 -21.96
C ILE A 75 -4.83 -11.47 -21.24
N PRO A 76 -4.50 -12.58 -21.92
CA PRO A 76 -4.44 -13.89 -21.27
C PRO A 76 -3.34 -13.96 -20.21
N TYR A 77 -3.67 -14.54 -19.07
CA TYR A 77 -2.70 -14.90 -18.03
C TYR A 77 -2.90 -16.36 -17.64
N GLU A 78 -1.82 -17.11 -17.47
CA GLU A 78 -1.90 -18.52 -17.08
C GLU A 78 -2.62 -18.71 -15.75
N HIS A 79 -2.44 -17.78 -14.81
CA HIS A 79 -3.12 -17.79 -13.51
C HIS A 79 -4.64 -17.82 -13.62
N ASN A 80 -5.20 -17.16 -14.63
CA ASN A 80 -6.66 -17.09 -14.83
C ASN A 80 -7.28 -18.47 -15.13
N LYS A 81 -6.47 -19.45 -15.55
CA LYS A 81 -6.90 -20.82 -15.81
C LYS A 81 -6.99 -21.68 -14.55
N THR A 82 -6.39 -21.24 -13.44
CA THR A 82 -6.23 -22.05 -12.23
C THR A 82 -7.55 -22.17 -11.45
N TRP A 83 -8.19 -21.02 -11.16
CA TRP A 83 -9.38 -20.97 -10.32
C TRP A 83 -10.59 -20.35 -11.03
N GLY A 84 -10.45 -19.97 -12.30
CA GLY A 84 -11.48 -19.25 -13.03
C GLY A 84 -11.61 -17.77 -12.60
N GLU A 85 -10.75 -17.27 -11.74
CA GLU A 85 -10.67 -15.84 -11.40
C GLU A 85 -9.77 -15.13 -12.41
N GLU A 86 -10.20 -13.97 -12.89
CA GLU A 86 -9.45 -13.21 -13.90
C GLU A 86 -8.61 -12.11 -13.23
N ASN A 87 -7.75 -12.50 -12.28
CA ASN A 87 -6.94 -11.58 -11.50
C ASN A 87 -5.42 -11.80 -11.60
N GLY A 88 -4.95 -12.45 -12.67
CA GLY A 88 -3.53 -12.63 -12.91
C GLY A 88 -2.77 -11.30 -12.95
N HIS A 89 -3.35 -10.28 -13.61
CA HIS A 89 -2.80 -8.93 -13.65
C HIS A 89 -2.70 -8.31 -12.26
N SER A 90 -3.64 -8.60 -11.37
CA SER A 90 -3.68 -8.07 -10.00
C SER A 90 -2.48 -8.54 -9.19
N HIS A 91 -2.16 -9.83 -9.26
CA HIS A 91 -0.99 -10.43 -8.59
C HIS A 91 0.32 -9.86 -9.12
N LEU A 92 0.44 -9.72 -10.44
CA LEU A 92 1.66 -9.23 -11.08
C LEU A 92 1.90 -7.75 -10.77
N ARG A 93 0.86 -6.95 -10.81
CA ARG A 93 0.93 -5.53 -10.44
C ARG A 93 1.36 -5.37 -8.98
N ALA A 94 0.74 -6.12 -8.07
CA ALA A 94 1.08 -6.10 -6.66
C ALA A 94 2.52 -6.52 -6.40
N SER A 95 2.98 -7.58 -7.07
CA SER A 95 4.36 -8.08 -6.97
C SER A 95 5.37 -7.05 -7.46
N LEU A 96 5.07 -6.33 -8.53
CA LEU A 96 5.96 -5.32 -9.09
C LEU A 96 6.03 -4.08 -8.21
N LEU A 97 4.92 -3.61 -7.68
CA LEU A 97 4.87 -2.44 -6.80
C LEU A 97 5.47 -2.74 -5.42
N GLY A 98 5.18 -3.91 -4.90
CA GLY A 98 5.75 -4.39 -3.65
C GLY A 98 4.81 -4.33 -2.44
N PRO A 99 5.02 -5.23 -1.47
CA PRO A 99 4.16 -5.36 -0.31
C PRO A 99 4.56 -4.49 0.87
N SER A 100 5.73 -3.87 0.84
CA SER A 100 6.26 -3.17 2.02
C SER A 100 6.90 -1.83 1.70
N LEU A 101 6.93 -0.98 2.71
CA LEU A 101 7.49 0.35 2.65
C LEU A 101 8.04 0.70 4.03
N THR A 102 9.24 1.25 4.08
CA THR A 102 9.83 1.74 5.33
C THR A 102 10.00 3.24 5.27
N VAL A 103 9.55 3.93 6.31
CA VAL A 103 9.64 5.38 6.45
C VAL A 103 10.36 5.70 7.77
N PRO A 104 11.43 6.52 7.75
CA PRO A 104 12.03 7.01 8.99
C PRO A 104 11.13 8.05 9.66
N PHE A 105 11.24 8.14 10.98
CA PHE A 105 10.59 9.19 11.75
C PHE A 105 11.50 9.76 12.82
N VAL A 106 11.34 11.05 13.10
CA VAL A 106 12.09 11.79 14.14
C VAL A 106 11.10 12.73 14.84
N ASN A 107 11.21 12.83 16.13
CA ASN A 107 10.29 13.62 16.95
C ASN A 107 8.83 13.22 16.70
N ARG A 108 8.59 11.91 16.54
CA ARG A 108 7.27 11.30 16.26
C ARG A 108 6.65 11.72 14.93
N LYS A 109 7.45 12.28 14.02
CA LYS A 109 6.97 12.74 12.72
C LYS A 109 7.64 11.97 11.59
N LEU A 110 6.85 11.48 10.66
CA LEU A 110 7.33 10.82 9.46
C LEU A 110 8.15 11.79 8.60
N LEU A 111 9.30 11.35 8.11
CA LEU A 111 10.16 12.15 7.24
C LEU A 111 9.74 11.99 5.77
N LEU A 112 8.52 12.39 5.48
CA LEU A 112 7.99 12.41 4.12
C LEU A 112 8.19 13.79 3.49
N GLY A 113 8.36 13.82 2.16
CA GLY A 113 8.29 15.07 1.42
C GLY A 113 6.88 15.67 1.48
N THR A 114 6.75 16.97 1.24
CA THR A 114 5.48 17.70 1.30
C THR A 114 4.39 17.05 0.43
N TRP A 115 4.77 16.56 -0.75
CA TRP A 115 3.85 15.96 -1.72
C TRP A 115 3.92 14.43 -1.74
N GLN A 116 4.52 13.84 -0.73
CA GLN A 116 4.73 12.39 -0.65
C GLN A 116 3.77 11.79 0.37
N GLN A 117 2.74 11.13 -0.12
CA GLN A 117 1.76 10.43 0.71
C GLN A 117 1.98 8.92 0.63
N ILE A 118 1.68 8.22 1.73
CA ILE A 118 1.69 6.76 1.77
C ILE A 118 0.38 6.27 1.18
N ALA A 119 0.48 5.51 0.09
CA ALA A 119 -0.67 5.02 -0.65
C ALA A 119 -0.75 3.49 -0.65
N PHE A 120 -1.86 2.98 -0.17
CA PHE A 120 -2.24 1.58 -0.32
C PHE A 120 -2.96 1.42 -1.65
N VAL A 121 -2.61 0.39 -2.42
CA VAL A 121 -3.19 0.15 -3.75
C VAL A 121 -3.76 -1.25 -3.81
N ASP A 122 -5.06 -1.38 -4.08
CA ASP A 122 -5.70 -2.66 -4.26
C ASP A 122 -5.93 -2.93 -5.75
N PHE A 123 -5.21 -3.92 -6.27
CA PHE A 123 -5.29 -4.31 -7.67
C PHE A 123 -6.29 -5.44 -7.94
N ASP A 124 -6.90 -6.02 -6.91
CA ASP A 124 -7.87 -7.09 -7.12
C ASP A 124 -9.11 -6.61 -7.87
N THR A 125 -9.90 -7.52 -8.37
CA THR A 125 -11.03 -7.23 -9.25
C THR A 125 -12.35 -7.00 -8.52
N ARG A 126 -12.34 -7.03 -7.19
CA ARG A 126 -13.55 -6.87 -6.36
C ARG A 126 -13.24 -6.14 -5.05
N PRO A 127 -14.27 -5.61 -4.37
CA PRO A 127 -14.12 -5.04 -3.03
C PRO A 127 -13.57 -6.06 -2.04
N ARG A 128 -12.68 -5.60 -1.17
CA ARG A 128 -12.02 -6.42 -0.15
C ARG A 128 -11.87 -5.67 1.16
N SER A 129 -11.90 -6.43 2.27
CA SER A 129 -11.36 -5.97 3.55
C SER A 129 -9.87 -6.28 3.56
N ARG A 130 -9.06 -5.28 3.82
CA ARG A 130 -7.59 -5.37 3.77
C ARG A 130 -6.96 -4.98 5.09
N LYS A 131 -5.73 -5.42 5.27
CA LYS A 131 -4.95 -5.18 6.49
C LYS A 131 -3.53 -4.76 6.14
N ILE A 132 -3.06 -3.71 6.80
CA ILE A 132 -1.65 -3.32 6.79
C ILE A 132 -1.09 -3.58 8.19
N ILE A 133 0.00 -4.32 8.27
CA ILE A 133 0.78 -4.45 9.50
C ILE A 133 1.71 -3.25 9.60
N VAL A 134 1.70 -2.59 10.73
CA VAL A 134 2.57 -1.45 11.03
C VAL A 134 3.56 -1.86 12.10
N GLN A 135 4.81 -2.01 11.72
CA GLN A 135 5.89 -2.40 12.62
C GLN A 135 6.78 -1.21 12.88
N ILE A 136 6.89 -0.80 14.14
CA ILE A 136 7.70 0.34 14.53
C ILE A 136 8.91 -0.17 15.31
N LEU A 137 10.09 0.28 14.91
CA LEU A 137 11.35 0.01 15.60
C LEU A 137 11.98 1.35 15.94
N GLY A 138 12.12 1.61 17.23
CA GLY A 138 12.61 2.93 17.65
C GLY A 138 12.85 3.07 19.14
N GLU A 139 13.08 4.28 19.57
CA GLU A 139 13.31 4.66 20.95
C GLU A 139 12.76 6.04 21.29
#